data_135184ee9ab7b7714186fa60835a70c6
#
_entry.id   135184ee9ab7b7714186fa60835a70c6
#
_cell.length_a   1.000
_cell.length_b   1.000
_cell.length_c   1.000
_cell.angle_alpha   90.00
_cell.angle_beta   90.00
_cell.angle_gamma   90.00
#
_symmetry.space_group_name_H-M   'P 1'
#
loop_
_entity.id
_entity.type
_entity.pdbx_description
1 polymer ?
#
loop_
_entity_poly.entity_id
_entity_poly.type
_entity_poly.pdbx_seq_one_letter_code
_entity_poly.pdbx_strand_id
1 'polypeptide(L)'
;MSTTGEFKRTDSTYRDHIKKGTRFEPEAGRYHLYIAYACPWASRCLAVRNIKGLQDAIGLSVTHSTWQRTKPGTDDEHCGWAFAGPQEPPLHSSTGYGEFTTEGCIPDNVNGAKFVRDLYEKVDDNAGKYTVPVLWDKKEKTIVSNESSEIMRMFNRSHMTSDYLHGVKYGLSLLICMALLQGTSWISPSCQGLRC
;
A
#
# COMPACT_ATOMS: atom_id res chain seq x y z
N MET A 1 -17.95 9.37 -13.60
CA MET A 1 -18.53 8.00 -13.38
C MET A 1 -19.07 7.53 -14.71
N SER A 2 -18.93 6.26 -15.07
CA SER A 2 -19.52 5.76 -16.31
C SER A 2 -21.04 5.78 -16.20
N THR A 3 -21.73 6.20 -17.25
CA THR A 3 -23.21 6.23 -17.31
C THR A 3 -23.84 4.83 -17.26
N THR A 4 -23.04 3.78 -17.39
CA THR A 4 -23.45 2.37 -17.40
C THR A 4 -23.25 1.65 -16.07
N GLY A 5 -22.71 2.32 -15.02
CA GLY A 5 -22.38 1.67 -13.75
C GLY A 5 -21.20 0.70 -13.83
N GLU A 6 -20.55 0.56 -14.99
CA GLU A 6 -19.39 -0.29 -15.18
C GLU A 6 -18.17 0.26 -14.42
N PHE A 7 -17.54 -0.58 -13.61
CA PHE A 7 -16.27 -0.24 -12.97
C PHE A 7 -15.11 -0.43 -13.97
N LYS A 8 -14.68 0.65 -14.61
CA LYS A 8 -13.50 0.64 -15.48
C LYS A 8 -12.24 0.86 -14.65
N ARG A 9 -11.48 -0.21 -14.46
CA ARG A 9 -10.16 -0.14 -13.85
C ARG A 9 -9.15 0.42 -14.87
N THR A 10 -8.43 1.46 -14.48
CA THR A 10 -7.27 1.94 -15.25
C THR A 10 -6.03 1.24 -14.71
N ASP A 11 -5.12 0.86 -15.58
CA ASP A 11 -3.86 0.23 -15.20
C ASP A 11 -3.01 1.14 -14.32
N SER A 12 -2.22 0.51 -13.47
CA SER A 12 -1.21 1.17 -12.65
C SER A 12 -0.08 1.68 -13.54
N THR A 13 0.39 2.90 -13.28
CA THR A 13 1.40 3.59 -14.10
C THR A 13 2.83 3.21 -13.74
N TYR A 14 3.08 2.88 -12.46
CA TYR A 14 4.39 2.48 -11.95
C TYR A 14 4.42 0.97 -11.78
N ARG A 15 5.27 0.28 -12.58
CA ARG A 15 5.32 -1.17 -12.65
C ARG A 15 6.75 -1.72 -12.72
N ASP A 16 7.70 -1.00 -12.15
CA ASP A 16 9.07 -1.46 -12.00
C ASP A 16 9.18 -2.53 -10.92
N HIS A 17 10.30 -3.26 -10.95
CA HIS A 17 10.50 -4.42 -10.09
C HIS A 17 11.83 -4.34 -9.35
N ILE A 18 11.81 -4.69 -8.05
CA ILE A 18 13.02 -4.94 -7.29
C ILE A 18 13.65 -6.23 -7.80
N LYS A 19 14.83 -6.13 -8.42
CA LYS A 19 15.54 -7.27 -9.02
C LYS A 19 17.04 -7.00 -9.05
N LYS A 20 17.84 -8.04 -8.73
CA LYS A 20 19.30 -7.98 -8.80
C LYS A 20 19.78 -7.65 -10.23
N GLY A 21 20.77 -6.76 -10.33
CA GLY A 21 21.31 -6.29 -11.60
C GLY A 21 20.46 -5.24 -12.32
N THR A 22 19.51 -4.60 -11.60
CA THR A 22 18.68 -3.51 -12.13
C THR A 22 18.87 -2.24 -11.32
N ARG A 23 18.22 -1.13 -11.73
CA ARG A 23 18.17 0.12 -10.98
C ARG A 23 17.67 -0.07 -9.55
N PHE A 24 16.70 -0.96 -9.35
CA PHE A 24 16.07 -1.26 -8.06
C PHE A 24 16.62 -2.56 -7.49
N GLU A 25 17.84 -2.50 -6.95
CA GLU A 25 18.51 -3.63 -6.31
C GLU A 25 17.80 -4.04 -5.00
N PRO A 26 17.74 -5.35 -4.67
CA PRO A 26 17.32 -5.80 -3.34
C PRO A 26 18.28 -5.32 -2.27
N GLU A 27 17.82 -4.42 -1.41
CA GLU A 27 18.63 -3.80 -0.35
C GLU A 27 17.72 -3.55 0.87
N ALA A 28 18.08 -4.12 2.02
CA ALA A 28 17.34 -3.92 3.26
C ALA A 28 17.38 -2.44 3.70
N GLY A 29 16.23 -1.94 4.16
CA GLY A 29 16.12 -0.55 4.60
C GLY A 29 15.99 0.47 3.46
N ARG A 30 16.17 0.09 2.19
CA ARG A 30 16.08 0.99 1.03
C ARG A 30 14.64 1.36 0.67
N TYR A 31 13.72 0.43 0.78
CA TYR A 31 12.35 0.61 0.32
C TYR A 31 11.39 1.00 1.44
N HIS A 32 10.29 1.67 1.04
CA HIS A 32 9.24 2.08 1.95
C HIS A 32 7.87 1.82 1.33
N LEU A 33 6.96 1.23 2.09
CA LEU A 33 5.61 0.90 1.66
C LEU A 33 4.62 1.92 2.25
N TYR A 34 3.83 2.56 1.39
CA TYR A 34 2.74 3.44 1.76
C TYR A 34 1.40 2.74 1.54
N ILE A 35 0.55 2.73 2.54
CA ILE A 35 -0.75 2.06 2.53
C ILE A 35 -1.86 2.90 3.15
N ALA A 36 -3.09 2.47 2.93
CA ALA A 36 -4.26 2.80 3.73
C ALA A 36 -4.92 1.50 4.19
N TYR A 37 -5.28 1.37 5.47
CA TYR A 37 -6.01 0.18 5.94
C TYR A 37 -7.38 0.02 5.27
N ALA A 38 -8.01 1.13 4.88
CA ALA A 38 -9.28 1.12 4.15
C ALA A 38 -9.16 0.61 2.70
N CYS A 39 -7.93 0.45 2.17
CA CYS A 39 -7.71 -0.04 0.81
C CYS A 39 -7.34 -1.53 0.81
N PRO A 40 -8.20 -2.44 0.32
CA PRO A 40 -7.92 -3.88 0.33
C PRO A 40 -6.69 -4.26 -0.51
N TRP A 41 -6.41 -3.53 -1.59
CA TRP A 41 -5.20 -3.75 -2.39
C TRP A 41 -3.92 -3.39 -1.63
N ALA A 42 -3.94 -2.34 -0.83
CA ALA A 42 -2.81 -1.96 0.01
C ALA A 42 -2.65 -2.91 1.20
N SER A 43 -3.75 -3.32 1.83
CA SER A 43 -3.74 -4.23 2.98
C SER A 43 -3.15 -5.60 2.65
N ARG A 44 -3.36 -6.13 1.44
CA ARG A 44 -2.71 -7.39 1.03
C ARG A 44 -1.18 -7.27 0.90
N CYS A 45 -0.66 -6.10 0.52
CA CYS A 45 0.78 -5.85 0.49
C CYS A 45 1.37 -5.83 1.91
N LEU A 46 0.66 -5.19 2.84
CA LEU A 46 1.03 -5.22 4.26
C LEU A 46 1.03 -6.63 4.81
N ALA A 47 0.01 -7.44 4.50
CA ALA A 47 -0.07 -8.83 4.93
C ALA A 47 1.15 -9.63 4.47
N VAL A 48 1.53 -9.51 3.20
CA VAL A 48 2.72 -10.21 2.67
C VAL A 48 4.01 -9.69 3.32
N ARG A 49 4.17 -8.37 3.51
CA ARG A 49 5.31 -7.79 4.23
C ARG A 49 5.47 -8.41 5.62
N ASN A 50 4.36 -8.55 6.36
CA ASN A 50 4.38 -9.09 7.72
C ASN A 50 4.61 -10.60 7.75
N ILE A 51 3.93 -11.37 6.90
CA ILE A 51 4.10 -12.84 6.80
C ILE A 51 5.54 -13.18 6.40
N LYS A 52 6.18 -12.35 5.59
CA LYS A 52 7.56 -12.57 5.14
C LYS A 52 8.64 -12.01 6.09
N GLY A 53 8.24 -11.43 7.21
CA GLY A 53 9.19 -10.87 8.17
C GLY A 53 10.01 -9.69 7.63
N LEU A 54 9.39 -8.87 6.74
CA LEU A 54 10.08 -7.75 6.07
C LEU A 54 9.98 -6.42 6.84
N GLN A 55 9.53 -6.45 8.10
CA GLN A 55 9.27 -5.22 8.87
C GLN A 55 10.52 -4.36 9.04
N ASP A 56 11.66 -4.98 9.24
CA ASP A 56 12.94 -4.28 9.40
C ASP A 56 13.60 -3.91 8.05
N ALA A 57 13.25 -4.64 6.97
CA ALA A 57 13.80 -4.42 5.64
C ALA A 57 13.03 -3.37 4.82
N ILE A 58 11.73 -3.25 5.05
CA ILE A 58 10.83 -2.34 4.32
C ILE A 58 10.08 -1.47 5.31
N GLY A 59 10.33 -0.16 5.28
CA GLY A 59 9.60 0.81 6.10
C GLY A 59 8.10 0.84 5.78
N LEU A 60 7.31 1.49 6.65
CA LEU A 60 5.86 1.58 6.50
C LEU A 60 5.36 2.96 6.90
N SER A 61 4.49 3.53 6.09
CA SER A 61 3.60 4.63 6.46
C SER A 61 2.15 4.26 6.16
N VAL A 62 1.26 4.72 7.03
CA VAL A 62 -0.18 4.38 6.96
C VAL A 62 -0.98 5.66 6.97
N THR A 63 -1.75 5.88 5.91
CA THR A 63 -2.63 7.03 5.81
C THR A 63 -3.87 6.87 6.67
N HIS A 64 -4.50 7.98 6.96
CA HIS A 64 -5.83 7.99 7.55
C HIS A 64 -6.87 7.34 6.61
N SER A 65 -7.90 6.72 7.17
CA SER A 65 -8.94 6.03 6.41
C SER A 65 -9.89 6.99 5.68
N THR A 66 -9.96 8.24 6.14
CA THR A 66 -10.86 9.28 5.61
C THR A 66 -10.10 10.21 4.67
N TRP A 67 -10.61 10.38 3.46
CA TRP A 67 -10.02 11.30 2.49
C TRP A 67 -10.16 12.74 2.92
N GLN A 68 -9.13 13.52 2.65
CA GLN A 68 -9.06 14.94 2.94
C GLN A 68 -8.82 15.71 1.63
N ARG A 69 -9.27 16.96 1.59
CA ARG A 69 -8.96 17.86 0.48
C ARG A 69 -7.46 18.13 0.44
N THR A 70 -6.80 17.78 -0.66
CA THR A 70 -5.33 17.79 -0.75
C THR A 70 -4.75 19.17 -0.98
N LYS A 71 -5.52 20.11 -1.57
CA LYS A 71 -5.16 21.54 -1.73
C LYS A 71 -6.27 22.45 -1.22
N PRO A 72 -6.48 22.51 0.10
CA PRO A 72 -7.51 23.37 0.66
C PRO A 72 -7.19 24.86 0.35
N GLY A 73 -8.24 25.64 0.09
CA GLY A 73 -8.11 27.06 -0.24
C GLY A 73 -7.75 27.37 -1.70
N THR A 74 -7.74 26.35 -2.57
CA THR A 74 -7.57 26.50 -4.02
C THR A 74 -8.80 25.98 -4.77
N ASP A 75 -8.84 26.16 -6.09
CA ASP A 75 -9.90 25.60 -6.97
C ASP A 75 -9.73 24.08 -7.21
N ASP A 76 -8.63 23.49 -6.75
CA ASP A 76 -8.39 22.05 -6.86
C ASP A 76 -9.21 21.29 -5.81
N GLU A 77 -10.28 20.64 -6.24
CA GLU A 77 -11.23 19.89 -5.38
C GLU A 77 -10.80 18.47 -5.06
N HIS A 78 -9.62 18.05 -5.50
CA HIS A 78 -9.15 16.68 -5.27
C HIS A 78 -9.11 16.34 -3.78
N CYS A 79 -9.76 15.22 -3.43
CA CYS A 79 -9.69 14.59 -2.12
C CYS A 79 -8.91 13.28 -2.21
N GLY A 80 -8.04 13.02 -1.24
CA GLY A 80 -7.16 11.86 -1.26
C GLY A 80 -6.66 11.44 0.12
N TRP A 81 -5.82 10.44 0.13
CA TRP A 81 -5.23 9.84 1.32
C TRP A 81 -4.30 10.82 2.03
N ALA A 82 -4.60 11.14 3.29
CA ALA A 82 -3.82 12.02 4.15
C ALA A 82 -2.97 11.20 5.13
N PHE A 83 -1.74 11.61 5.35
CA PHE A 83 -0.93 11.13 6.46
C PHE A 83 -1.25 11.93 7.72
N ALA A 84 -1.28 11.25 8.86
CA ALA A 84 -1.50 11.86 10.16
C ALA A 84 -0.65 11.14 11.21
N GLY A 85 -0.31 11.83 12.27
CA GLY A 85 0.30 11.23 13.44
C GLY A 85 -0.75 10.52 14.30
N PRO A 86 -0.40 9.44 15.03
CA PRO A 86 -1.37 8.65 15.81
C PRO A 86 -1.97 9.41 17.02
N GLN A 87 -1.42 10.57 17.35
CA GLN A 87 -1.88 11.42 18.46
C GLN A 87 -2.42 12.78 17.95
N GLU A 88 -2.55 12.94 16.64
CA GLU A 88 -3.16 14.14 16.09
C GLU A 88 -4.69 14.14 16.35
N PRO A 89 -5.33 15.31 16.34
CA PRO A 89 -6.78 15.40 16.47
C PRO A 89 -7.49 14.53 15.43
N PRO A 90 -8.68 13.99 15.76
CA PRO A 90 -9.50 13.27 14.80
C PRO A 90 -9.78 14.08 13.53
N LEU A 91 -9.90 13.39 12.41
CA LEU A 91 -10.24 13.99 11.13
C LEU A 91 -11.73 13.80 10.82
N HIS A 92 -12.32 14.82 10.21
CA HIS A 92 -13.66 14.72 9.63
C HIS A 92 -13.57 14.29 8.17
N SER A 93 -14.65 13.68 7.65
CA SER A 93 -14.72 13.40 6.21
C SER A 93 -14.70 14.70 5.39
N SER A 94 -14.32 14.61 4.11
CA SER A 94 -14.37 15.76 3.18
C SER A 94 -15.76 16.38 3.04
N THR A 95 -16.81 15.62 3.42
CA THR A 95 -18.20 16.10 3.45
C THR A 95 -18.60 16.66 4.80
N GLY A 96 -17.71 16.70 5.79
CA GLY A 96 -17.93 17.23 7.14
C GLY A 96 -18.68 16.28 8.09
N TYR A 97 -19.01 15.05 7.67
CA TYR A 97 -19.70 14.09 8.51
C TYR A 97 -18.73 13.11 9.17
N GLY A 98 -19.03 12.79 10.42
CA GLY A 98 -18.27 11.85 11.24
C GLY A 98 -16.94 12.42 11.73
N GLU A 99 -16.46 11.84 12.81
CA GLU A 99 -15.18 12.14 13.44
C GLU A 99 -14.41 10.83 13.58
N PHE A 100 -13.19 10.79 13.06
CA PHE A 100 -12.42 9.56 12.91
C PHE A 100 -11.05 9.74 13.55
N THR A 101 -10.72 8.85 14.47
CA THR A 101 -9.45 8.90 15.19
C THR A 101 -8.27 8.63 14.24
N THR A 102 -7.12 9.20 14.59
CA THR A 102 -5.85 9.00 13.87
C THR A 102 -5.06 7.79 14.38
N GLU A 103 -5.67 7.01 15.29
CA GLU A 103 -5.08 5.79 15.82
C GLU A 103 -4.70 4.81 14.69
N GLY A 104 -3.50 4.24 14.77
CA GLY A 104 -2.97 3.35 13.74
C GLY A 104 -2.41 4.05 12.50
N CYS A 105 -2.55 5.37 12.37
CA CYS A 105 -1.85 6.13 11.34
C CYS A 105 -0.35 6.16 11.62
N ILE A 106 0.44 6.14 10.55
CA ILE A 106 1.90 6.27 10.60
C ILE A 106 2.28 7.36 9.60
N PRO A 107 2.77 8.52 10.06
CA PRO A 107 3.12 9.64 9.20
C PRO A 107 4.25 9.27 8.23
N ASP A 108 4.41 10.05 7.17
CA ASP A 108 5.53 9.89 6.24
C ASP A 108 6.81 10.49 6.81
N ASN A 109 7.64 9.65 7.40
CA ASN A 109 8.96 10.02 7.94
C ASN A 109 10.09 9.97 6.88
N VAL A 110 9.76 9.63 5.63
CA VAL A 110 10.75 9.53 4.53
C VAL A 110 10.78 10.80 3.69
N ASN A 111 9.63 11.28 3.27
CA ASN A 111 9.49 12.44 2.39
C ASN A 111 8.84 13.65 3.09
N GLY A 112 8.26 13.45 4.27
CA GLY A 112 7.49 14.47 4.98
C GLY A 112 6.20 14.86 4.24
N ALA A 113 5.67 13.96 3.43
CA ALA A 113 4.45 14.19 2.67
C ALA A 113 3.23 14.27 3.60
N LYS A 114 2.32 15.18 3.32
CA LYS A 114 1.03 15.29 4.00
C LYS A 114 -0.04 14.42 3.34
N PHE A 115 0.10 14.19 2.04
CA PHE A 115 -0.83 13.41 1.24
C PHE A 115 -0.08 12.42 0.35
N VAL A 116 -0.73 11.33 -0.02
CA VAL A 116 -0.18 10.40 -1.04
C VAL A 116 0.06 11.13 -2.36
N ARG A 117 -0.78 12.12 -2.69
CA ARG A 117 -0.58 13.03 -3.84
C ARG A 117 0.82 13.62 -3.89
N ASP A 118 1.37 14.05 -2.76
CA ASP A 118 2.68 14.71 -2.68
C ASP A 118 3.82 13.77 -3.13
N LEU A 119 3.64 12.45 -2.94
CA LEU A 119 4.61 11.44 -3.42
C LEU A 119 4.62 11.36 -4.94
N TYR A 120 3.45 11.44 -5.57
CA TYR A 120 3.32 11.44 -7.02
C TYR A 120 3.82 12.75 -7.63
N GLU A 121 3.46 13.90 -7.04
CA GLU A 121 3.96 15.20 -7.48
C GLU A 121 5.49 15.31 -7.35
N LYS A 122 6.12 14.62 -6.38
CA LYS A 122 7.60 14.54 -6.27
C LYS A 122 8.29 13.86 -7.47
N VAL A 123 7.57 13.05 -8.20
CA VAL A 123 8.07 12.35 -9.40
C VAL A 123 7.43 12.91 -10.67
N ASP A 124 6.96 14.15 -10.60
CA ASP A 124 6.34 14.91 -11.70
C ASP A 124 5.06 14.25 -12.27
N ASP A 125 4.41 13.36 -11.50
CA ASP A 125 3.14 12.76 -11.89
C ASP A 125 1.97 13.60 -11.39
N ASN A 126 1.36 14.32 -12.31
CA ASN A 126 0.19 15.18 -12.07
C ASN A 126 -1.08 14.63 -12.77
N ALA A 127 -1.12 13.32 -13.06
CA ALA A 127 -2.23 12.70 -13.78
C ALA A 127 -3.54 12.60 -12.97
N GLY A 128 -3.53 13.01 -11.70
CA GLY A 128 -4.72 13.06 -10.85
C GLY A 128 -5.13 11.71 -10.24
N LYS A 129 -4.29 10.68 -10.35
CA LYS A 129 -4.52 9.35 -9.79
C LYS A 129 -3.49 9.00 -8.73
N TYR A 130 -3.76 9.39 -7.52
CA TYR A 130 -2.86 9.22 -6.39
C TYR A 130 -3.32 8.05 -5.52
N THR A 131 -2.95 6.83 -5.93
CA THR A 131 -3.44 5.58 -5.34
C THR A 131 -2.48 4.99 -4.31
N VAL A 132 -3.01 4.10 -3.45
CA VAL A 132 -2.24 3.19 -2.60
C VAL A 132 -2.53 1.74 -3.01
N PRO A 133 -1.56 0.80 -2.84
CA PRO A 133 -0.25 0.97 -2.24
C PRO A 133 0.73 1.75 -3.12
N VAL A 134 1.78 2.31 -2.50
CA VAL A 134 2.95 2.82 -3.18
C VAL A 134 4.18 2.16 -2.59
N LEU A 135 5.01 1.56 -3.43
CA LEU A 135 6.36 1.11 -3.06
C LEU A 135 7.36 2.17 -3.52
N TRP A 136 8.02 2.80 -2.58
CA TRP A 136 8.95 3.91 -2.77
C TRP A 136 10.40 3.45 -2.60
N ASP A 137 11.28 3.93 -3.46
CA ASP A 137 12.73 3.81 -3.31
C ASP A 137 13.31 5.08 -2.68
N LYS A 138 13.85 4.97 -1.48
CA LYS A 138 14.45 6.11 -0.75
C LYS A 138 15.76 6.59 -1.38
N LYS A 139 16.49 5.72 -2.07
CA LYS A 139 17.77 6.01 -2.71
C LYS A 139 17.58 6.76 -4.02
N GLU A 140 16.70 6.23 -4.87
CA GLU A 140 16.35 6.83 -6.16
C GLU A 140 15.32 7.95 -6.04
N LYS A 141 14.68 8.11 -4.87
CA LYS A 141 13.63 9.09 -4.57
C LYS A 141 12.49 9.03 -5.59
N THR A 142 12.00 7.83 -5.85
CA THR A 142 10.96 7.58 -6.86
C THR A 142 10.03 6.45 -6.46
N ILE A 143 8.88 6.38 -7.14
CA ILE A 143 7.94 5.27 -7.04
C ILE A 143 8.49 4.09 -7.85
N VAL A 144 8.61 2.92 -7.22
CA VAL A 144 8.97 1.66 -7.90
C VAL A 144 7.73 1.05 -8.53
N SER A 145 6.68 0.89 -7.72
CA SER A 145 5.42 0.30 -8.18
C SER A 145 4.24 0.78 -7.35
N ASN A 146 3.10 0.96 -7.99
CA ASN A 146 1.80 1.16 -7.36
C ASN A 146 0.79 0.03 -7.74
N GLU A 147 1.30 -1.10 -8.29
CA GLU A 147 0.50 -2.28 -8.57
C GLU A 147 0.66 -3.32 -7.45
N SER A 148 -0.36 -3.50 -6.66
CA SER A 148 -0.32 -4.33 -5.45
C SER A 148 0.03 -5.80 -5.72
N SER A 149 -0.40 -6.37 -6.83
CA SER A 149 -0.08 -7.77 -7.18
C SER A 149 1.42 -7.96 -7.46
N GLU A 150 2.05 -6.97 -8.04
CA GLU A 150 3.49 -6.97 -8.33
C GLU A 150 4.30 -6.70 -7.07
N ILE A 151 3.87 -5.76 -6.24
CA ILE A 151 4.48 -5.49 -4.92
C ILE A 151 4.51 -6.76 -4.08
N MET A 152 3.39 -7.50 -3.99
CA MET A 152 3.34 -8.77 -3.28
C MET A 152 4.31 -9.80 -3.85
N ARG A 153 4.41 -9.92 -5.19
CA ARG A 153 5.35 -10.83 -5.85
C ARG A 153 6.80 -10.45 -5.58
N MET A 154 7.11 -9.14 -5.57
CA MET A 154 8.44 -8.65 -5.19
C MET A 154 8.78 -9.02 -3.76
N PHE A 155 7.89 -8.79 -2.80
CA PHE A 155 8.10 -9.15 -1.40
C PHE A 155 8.25 -10.65 -1.18
N ASN A 156 7.57 -11.47 -1.99
CA ASN A 156 7.69 -12.92 -1.91
C ASN A 156 8.99 -13.45 -2.52
N ARG A 157 9.54 -12.78 -3.54
CA ARG A 157 10.72 -13.24 -4.30
C ARG A 157 12.02 -12.55 -3.92
N SER A 158 11.93 -11.38 -3.29
CA SER A 158 13.12 -10.59 -2.99
C SER A 158 13.97 -11.28 -1.93
N HIS A 159 15.24 -11.50 -2.27
CA HIS A 159 16.27 -11.96 -1.34
C HIS A 159 16.69 -10.86 -0.34
N MET A 160 15.79 -9.91 -0.03
CA MET A 160 16.04 -8.88 0.97
C MET A 160 16.20 -9.44 2.39
N THR A 161 15.99 -10.75 2.52
CA THR A 161 16.02 -11.47 3.78
C THR A 161 17.13 -12.50 3.88
N SER A 162 18.03 -12.63 2.90
CA SER A 162 19.07 -13.69 2.90
C SER A 162 19.95 -13.69 4.15
N ASP A 163 20.11 -12.54 4.79
CA ASP A 163 20.90 -12.41 6.02
C ASP A 163 20.07 -12.50 7.31
N TYR A 164 18.73 -12.38 7.21
CA TYR A 164 17.82 -12.39 8.37
C TYR A 164 17.08 -13.72 8.58
N LEU A 165 16.98 -14.60 7.58
CA LEU A 165 16.15 -15.81 7.66
C LEU A 165 16.86 -17.05 8.20
N HIS A 166 17.96 -16.92 8.93
CA HIS A 166 18.56 -18.10 9.60
C HIS A 166 17.69 -18.65 10.76
N GLY A 167 16.52 -18.06 11.06
CA GLY A 167 15.67 -18.44 12.18
C GLY A 167 14.22 -18.84 11.90
N VAL A 168 13.65 -18.54 10.73
CA VAL A 168 12.20 -18.69 10.53
C VAL A 168 11.86 -19.62 9.36
N LYS A 169 11.65 -20.90 9.69
CA LYS A 169 11.09 -21.91 8.77
C LYS A 169 9.56 -21.72 8.69
N TYR A 170 9.04 -20.99 7.71
CA TYR A 170 7.61 -20.98 7.44
C TYR A 170 7.29 -21.73 6.14
N GLY A 171 7.06 -23.04 6.25
CA GLY A 171 6.55 -23.88 5.17
C GLY A 171 5.07 -23.63 4.80
N LEU A 172 4.34 -22.81 5.58
CA LEU A 172 2.89 -22.57 5.40
C LEU A 172 2.57 -21.39 4.49
N SER A 173 3.55 -20.57 4.11
CA SER A 173 3.30 -19.26 3.50
C SER A 173 3.00 -19.30 2.00
N LEU A 174 3.35 -20.38 1.30
CA LEU A 174 3.21 -20.42 -0.17
C LEU A 174 1.74 -20.59 -0.60
N LEU A 175 0.97 -21.40 0.10
CA LEU A 175 -0.44 -21.65 -0.21
C LEU A 175 -1.32 -20.41 0.10
N ILE A 176 -1.08 -19.74 1.23
CA ILE A 176 -1.82 -18.53 1.62
C ILE A 176 -1.48 -17.37 0.68
N CYS A 177 -0.21 -17.19 0.33
CA CYS A 177 0.20 -16.20 -0.66
C CYS A 177 -0.38 -16.48 -2.05
N MET A 178 -0.46 -17.73 -2.47
CA MET A 178 -1.07 -18.09 -3.76
C MET A 178 -2.58 -17.85 -3.78
N ALA A 179 -3.29 -18.13 -2.70
CA ALA A 179 -4.73 -17.83 -2.58
C ALA A 179 -5.02 -16.32 -2.63
N LEU A 180 -4.22 -15.51 -1.94
CA LEU A 180 -4.30 -14.05 -1.99
C LEU A 180 -3.90 -13.47 -3.36
N LEU A 181 -3.01 -14.16 -4.09
CA LEU A 181 -2.55 -13.74 -5.42
C LEU A 181 -3.58 -14.02 -6.52
N GLN A 182 -4.42 -15.04 -6.36
CA GLN A 182 -5.34 -15.49 -7.41
C GLN A 182 -6.73 -14.88 -7.34
N GLY A 183 -7.06 -14.17 -6.24
CA GLY A 183 -8.39 -13.54 -6.07
C GLY A 183 -9.55 -14.56 -6.07
N THR A 184 -9.27 -15.86 -5.90
CA THR A 184 -10.28 -16.91 -5.84
C THR A 184 -10.86 -16.97 -4.45
N SER A 185 -12.19 -16.82 -4.36
CA SER A 185 -12.96 -17.10 -3.15
C SER A 185 -12.82 -18.56 -2.78
N TRP A 186 -12.06 -18.87 -1.74
CA TRP A 186 -12.06 -20.18 -1.14
C TRP A 186 -13.33 -20.35 -0.30
N ILE A 187 -14.40 -20.86 -0.93
CA ILE A 187 -15.47 -21.52 -0.20
C ILE A 187 -14.97 -22.95 -0.01
N SER A 188 -14.56 -23.28 1.23
CA SER A 188 -14.21 -24.65 1.60
C SER A 188 -15.40 -25.59 1.32
N PRO A 189 -15.21 -26.73 0.65
CA PRO A 189 -16.28 -27.71 0.42
C PRO A 189 -16.86 -28.36 1.70
N SER A 190 -16.29 -28.08 2.87
CA SER A 190 -16.68 -28.70 4.14
C SER A 190 -17.76 -27.99 4.96
N CYS A 191 -18.36 -26.91 4.44
CA CYS A 191 -19.47 -26.22 5.10
C CYS A 191 -20.86 -26.50 4.49
N GLN A 192 -21.02 -27.59 3.75
CA GLN A 192 -22.36 -28.13 3.43
C GLN A 192 -22.80 -29.06 4.55
N GLY A 193 -23.41 -28.53 5.60
CA GLY A 193 -23.99 -29.38 6.64
C GLY A 193 -24.24 -28.71 7.99
N LEU A 194 -24.64 -27.46 8.03
CA LEU A 194 -25.27 -26.87 9.24
C LEU A 194 -26.45 -26.02 8.81
N ARG A 195 -27.64 -26.66 8.83
CA ARG A 195 -28.90 -25.96 8.87
C ARG A 195 -29.08 -25.41 10.29
N CYS A 196 -29.21 -24.13 10.44
CA CYS A 196 -30.01 -23.47 11.48
C CYS A 196 -30.75 -22.32 10.83
#